data_08588c015291c7d41c93a467e691ad66
#
_entry.id   08588c015291c7d41c93a467e691ad66
#
_cell.length_a   1.000
_cell.length_b   1.000
_cell.length_c   1.000
_cell.angle_alpha   90.00
_cell.angle_beta   90.00
_cell.angle_gamma   90.00
#
_symmetry.space_group_name_H-M   'P 1'
#
loop_
_entity.id
_entity.type
_entity.pdbx_description
1 polymer ?
#
loop_
_entity_poly.entity_id
_entity_poly.type
_entity_poly.pdbx_seq_one_letter_code
_entity_poly.pdbx_strand_id
1 'polypeptide(L)'
;MDRATWLAGRRAALIATYDAEAPDYDKHEYPSATQREWVIRLVQQLPPDSIVLDAPCGTGKYFPIIAAAGHRVAGVDQSAGMLDQARARGIAVSLERMSLRDLSYQHQFDAVLTIDAMENVPPEEWPLVVSNLHRAVRPGGFLYLTVEEVDDSVIDEAFDELSHQGQPAVRGEVVEGDVAGYHYYPGHHRVLDWFAAEGLEVVEEGFKQEDGWGYHHLLLRDQGTTDQTRSA
;
A
#
# COMPACT_ATOMS: atom_id res chain seq x y z
N MET A 1 -20.97 -3.50 -19.33
CA MET A 1 -20.08 -2.41 -18.83
C MET A 1 -18.68 -2.75 -19.25
N ASP A 2 -17.89 -1.79 -19.74
CA ASP A 2 -16.46 -2.07 -20.01
C ASP A 2 -15.65 -2.04 -18.69
N ARG A 3 -14.45 -2.65 -18.74
CA ARG A 3 -13.60 -2.82 -17.56
C ARG A 3 -13.14 -1.50 -16.94
N ALA A 4 -12.80 -0.50 -17.76
CA ALA A 4 -12.34 0.79 -17.24
C ALA A 4 -13.44 1.50 -16.45
N THR A 5 -14.67 1.49 -16.97
CA THR A 5 -15.87 2.03 -16.27
C THR A 5 -16.14 1.26 -14.98
N TRP A 6 -16.01 -0.07 -15.01
CA TRP A 6 -16.22 -0.91 -13.83
C TRP A 6 -15.22 -0.58 -12.72
N LEU A 7 -13.92 -0.55 -13.02
CA LEU A 7 -12.87 -0.20 -12.07
C LEU A 7 -13.01 1.25 -11.55
N ALA A 8 -13.40 2.19 -12.41
CA ALA A 8 -13.65 3.56 -11.98
C ALA A 8 -14.78 3.66 -10.96
N GLY A 9 -15.85 2.86 -11.16
CA GLY A 9 -16.97 2.76 -10.21
C GLY A 9 -16.52 2.18 -8.87
N ARG A 10 -15.70 1.10 -8.87
CA ARG A 10 -15.14 0.50 -7.65
C ARG A 10 -14.30 1.49 -6.86
N ARG A 11 -13.41 2.18 -7.55
CA ARG A 11 -12.55 3.20 -6.93
C ARG A 11 -13.34 4.35 -6.31
N ALA A 12 -14.36 4.85 -7.02
CA ALA A 12 -15.20 5.92 -6.50
C ALA A 12 -15.98 5.49 -5.26
N ALA A 13 -16.49 4.25 -5.25
CA ALA A 13 -17.21 3.70 -4.09
C ALA A 13 -16.24 3.51 -2.89
N LEU A 14 -15.05 2.98 -3.12
CA LEU A 14 -14.03 2.82 -2.07
C LEU A 14 -13.70 4.16 -1.40
N ILE A 15 -13.47 5.22 -2.19
CA ILE A 15 -13.21 6.56 -1.65
C ILE A 15 -14.39 7.05 -0.81
N ALA A 16 -15.63 6.87 -1.31
CA ALA A 16 -16.81 7.31 -0.60
C ALA A 16 -17.01 6.56 0.73
N THR A 17 -16.70 5.26 0.76
CA THR A 17 -16.74 4.46 1.98
C THR A 17 -15.72 4.96 3.01
N TYR A 18 -14.46 5.13 2.62
CA TYR A 18 -13.44 5.66 3.54
C TYR A 18 -13.72 7.09 3.99
N ASP A 19 -14.30 7.95 3.13
CA ASP A 19 -14.73 9.29 3.55
C ASP A 19 -15.84 9.23 4.62
N ALA A 20 -16.77 8.27 4.49
CA ALA A 20 -17.85 8.09 5.45
C ALA A 20 -17.40 7.47 6.78
N GLU A 21 -16.46 6.52 6.73
CA GLU A 21 -15.93 5.81 7.90
C GLU A 21 -14.89 6.59 8.68
N ALA A 22 -14.22 7.55 8.05
CA ALA A 22 -13.09 8.28 8.62
C ALA A 22 -13.30 8.79 10.06
N PRO A 23 -14.48 9.35 10.46
CA PRO A 23 -14.66 9.84 11.82
C PRO A 23 -14.58 8.77 12.91
N ASP A 24 -14.90 7.53 12.55
CA ASP A 24 -14.99 6.41 13.48
C ASP A 24 -13.92 5.33 13.20
N TYR A 25 -13.13 5.48 12.13
CA TYR A 25 -12.17 4.49 11.65
C TYR A 25 -11.21 4.02 12.73
N ASP A 26 -10.59 4.94 13.45
CA ASP A 26 -9.64 4.62 14.53
C ASP A 26 -10.26 3.90 15.75
N LYS A 27 -11.60 3.85 15.85
CA LYS A 27 -12.28 3.12 16.93
C LYS A 27 -12.26 1.61 16.69
N HIS A 28 -12.13 1.21 15.43
CA HIS A 28 -12.21 -0.18 14.99
C HIS A 28 -10.90 -0.67 14.39
N GLU A 29 -10.11 0.24 13.80
CA GLU A 29 -8.91 -0.08 13.06
C GLU A 29 -7.65 0.49 13.73
N TYR A 30 -7.08 -0.28 14.66
CA TYR A 30 -5.78 0.02 15.23
C TYR A 30 -4.67 -0.69 14.45
N PRO A 31 -3.43 -0.12 14.41
CA PRO A 31 -2.29 -0.89 13.93
C PRO A 31 -2.20 -2.21 14.70
N SER A 32 -2.23 -3.35 14.03
CA SER A 32 -2.03 -4.64 14.67
C SER A 32 -0.64 -4.68 15.34
N ALA A 33 -0.46 -5.57 16.32
CA ALA A 33 0.85 -5.72 16.97
C ALA A 33 1.95 -6.02 15.94
N THR A 34 1.64 -6.86 14.94
CA THR A 34 2.55 -7.22 13.86
C THR A 34 2.91 -6.01 12.99
N GLN A 35 1.92 -5.26 12.50
CA GLN A 35 2.18 -4.04 11.70
C GLN A 35 3.03 -3.03 12.47
N ARG A 36 2.73 -2.79 13.75
CA ARG A 36 3.54 -1.91 14.61
C ARG A 36 4.99 -2.38 14.71
N GLU A 37 5.21 -3.67 14.88
CA GLU A 37 6.55 -4.25 14.96
C GLU A 37 7.32 -4.03 13.65
N TRP A 38 6.70 -4.25 12.50
CA TRP A 38 7.32 -4.02 11.20
C TRP A 38 7.65 -2.55 10.93
N VAL A 39 6.75 -1.63 11.30
CA VAL A 39 7.05 -0.19 11.22
C VAL A 39 8.22 0.19 12.13
N ILE A 40 8.29 -0.37 13.35
CA ILE A 40 9.43 -0.14 14.25
C ILE A 40 10.72 -0.68 13.64
N ARG A 41 10.72 -1.88 13.06
CA ARG A 41 11.88 -2.46 12.36
C ARG A 41 12.35 -1.56 11.22
N LEU A 42 11.43 -1.06 10.41
CA LEU A 42 11.76 -0.12 9.34
C LEU A 42 12.44 1.13 9.88
N VAL A 43 11.82 1.84 10.84
CA VAL A 43 12.35 3.13 11.32
C VAL A 43 13.70 2.98 12.02
N GLN A 44 14.00 1.80 12.58
CA GLN A 44 15.31 1.49 13.16
C GLN A 44 16.43 1.33 12.12
N GLN A 45 16.10 1.10 10.84
CA GLN A 45 17.06 1.02 9.74
C GLN A 45 17.46 2.41 9.21
N LEU A 46 16.67 3.43 9.54
CA LEU A 46 16.81 4.74 8.94
C LEU A 46 17.87 5.61 9.64
N PRO A 47 18.62 6.43 8.88
CA PRO A 47 19.44 7.48 9.46
C PRO A 47 18.62 8.44 10.34
N PRO A 48 19.23 9.11 11.34
CA PRO A 48 18.57 10.15 12.11
C PRO A 48 17.94 11.22 11.22
N ASP A 49 16.82 11.82 11.68
CA ASP A 49 16.09 12.89 10.98
C ASP A 49 15.57 12.53 9.58
N SER A 50 15.44 11.24 9.28
CA SER A 50 14.88 10.76 8.01
C SER A 50 13.45 11.27 7.77
N ILE A 51 13.05 11.32 6.51
CA ILE A 51 11.67 11.59 6.12
C ILE A 51 11.03 10.34 5.55
N VAL A 52 9.87 9.98 6.08
CA VAL A 52 9.10 8.79 5.71
C VAL A 52 7.81 9.22 5.05
N LEU A 53 7.45 8.59 3.93
CA LEU A 53 6.14 8.72 3.30
C LEU A 53 5.25 7.57 3.75
N ASP A 54 4.06 7.88 4.26
CA ASP A 54 2.98 6.93 4.50
C ASP A 54 1.95 7.08 3.37
N ALA A 55 1.77 6.04 2.55
CA ALA A 55 1.02 6.08 1.30
C ALA A 55 0.32 4.74 0.99
N PRO A 56 -1.02 4.66 1.15
CA PRO A 56 -1.93 5.68 1.70
C PRO A 56 -1.84 5.75 3.22
N CYS A 57 -1.93 6.95 3.77
CA CYS A 57 -1.74 7.14 5.21
C CYS A 57 -3.02 6.91 6.04
N GLY A 58 -4.20 6.85 5.40
CA GLY A 58 -5.47 6.81 6.11
C GLY A 58 -5.58 7.96 7.13
N THR A 59 -5.95 7.61 8.35
CA THR A 59 -6.02 8.55 9.48
C THR A 59 -4.66 8.91 10.08
N GLY A 60 -3.54 8.40 9.53
CA GLY A 60 -2.19 8.60 10.08
C GLY A 60 -1.89 7.74 11.31
N LYS A 61 -2.46 6.55 11.39
CA LYS A 61 -2.31 5.64 12.55
C LYS A 61 -0.86 5.26 12.86
N TYR A 62 0.06 5.34 11.87
CA TYR A 62 1.49 5.05 12.04
C TYR A 62 2.35 6.28 12.34
N PHE A 63 1.85 7.50 12.17
CA PHE A 63 2.60 8.74 12.39
C PHE A 63 3.25 8.83 13.79
N PRO A 64 2.55 8.46 14.89
CA PRO A 64 3.15 8.50 16.22
C PRO A 64 4.37 7.59 16.35
N ILE A 65 4.41 6.45 15.69
CA ILE A 65 5.54 5.50 15.75
C ILE A 65 6.76 6.11 15.06
N ILE A 66 6.54 6.67 13.85
CA ILE A 66 7.58 7.30 13.05
C ILE A 66 8.17 8.52 13.79
N ALA A 67 7.30 9.38 14.31
CA ALA A 67 7.72 10.58 15.05
C ALA A 67 8.43 10.25 16.35
N ALA A 68 7.99 9.23 17.09
CA ALA A 68 8.65 8.78 18.32
C ALA A 68 10.07 8.22 18.08
N ALA A 69 10.35 7.73 16.86
CA ALA A 69 11.69 7.31 16.44
C ALA A 69 12.59 8.51 16.01
N GLY A 70 12.09 9.74 16.07
CA GLY A 70 12.83 10.95 15.68
C GLY A 70 12.82 11.25 14.18
N HIS A 71 11.89 10.67 13.43
CA HIS A 71 11.76 10.89 11.99
C HIS A 71 10.58 11.80 11.67
N ARG A 72 10.64 12.44 10.51
CA ARG A 72 9.55 13.24 9.96
C ARG A 72 8.66 12.34 9.10
N VAL A 73 7.36 12.59 9.10
CA VAL A 73 6.41 11.85 8.27
C VAL A 73 5.62 12.77 7.37
N ALA A 74 5.51 12.38 6.10
CA ALA A 74 4.56 12.94 5.13
C ALA A 74 3.49 11.88 4.85
N GLY A 75 2.27 12.29 4.53
CA GLY A 75 1.20 11.37 4.20
C GLY A 75 0.48 11.74 2.91
N VAL A 76 0.03 10.73 2.19
CA VAL A 76 -0.91 10.89 1.07
C VAL A 76 -2.08 9.94 1.26
N ASP A 77 -3.26 10.36 0.85
CA ASP A 77 -4.45 9.52 0.77
C ASP A 77 -5.41 10.07 -0.30
N GLN A 78 -6.23 9.21 -0.89
CA GLN A 78 -7.26 9.64 -1.84
C GLN A 78 -8.54 10.11 -1.14
N SER A 79 -8.80 9.68 0.10
CA SER A 79 -9.94 10.08 0.92
C SER A 79 -9.66 11.41 1.62
N ALA A 80 -10.54 12.36 1.41
CA ALA A 80 -10.48 13.65 2.12
C ALA A 80 -10.79 13.49 3.61
N GLY A 81 -11.74 12.62 3.93
CA GLY A 81 -12.13 12.31 5.31
C GLY A 81 -10.96 11.71 6.11
N MET A 82 -10.23 10.76 5.53
CA MET A 82 -9.03 10.18 6.14
C MET A 82 -7.96 11.24 6.39
N LEU A 83 -7.68 12.09 5.40
CA LEU A 83 -6.71 13.17 5.55
C LEU A 83 -7.10 14.20 6.61
N ASP A 84 -8.38 14.45 6.81
CA ASP A 84 -8.85 15.36 7.88
C ASP A 84 -8.54 14.77 9.26
N GLN A 85 -8.71 13.45 9.46
CA GLN A 85 -8.29 12.77 10.68
C GLN A 85 -6.77 12.79 10.85
N ALA A 86 -6.01 12.49 9.79
CA ALA A 86 -4.55 12.54 9.81
C ALA A 86 -4.04 13.95 10.16
N ARG A 87 -4.67 14.98 9.62
CA ARG A 87 -4.36 16.40 9.91
C ARG A 87 -4.63 16.75 11.37
N ALA A 88 -5.69 16.24 11.96
CA ALA A 88 -6.05 16.46 13.35
C ALA A 88 -4.99 15.91 14.33
N ARG A 89 -4.15 14.95 13.93
CA ARG A 89 -3.03 14.47 14.75
C ARG A 89 -1.91 15.50 14.92
N GLY A 90 -1.76 16.44 13.99
CA GLY A 90 -0.74 17.50 14.08
C GLY A 90 0.71 17.01 14.02
N ILE A 91 0.97 15.83 13.43
CA ILE A 91 2.29 15.18 13.42
C ILE A 91 2.96 15.30 12.05
N ALA A 92 2.22 15.07 10.97
CA ALA A 92 2.78 15.04 9.61
C ALA A 92 3.29 16.41 9.17
N VAL A 93 4.45 16.44 8.49
CA VAL A 93 5.03 17.67 7.92
C VAL A 93 4.31 18.12 6.64
N SER A 94 3.70 17.18 5.91
CA SER A 94 2.82 17.46 4.78
C SER A 94 1.75 16.37 4.64
N LEU A 95 0.59 16.76 4.13
CA LEU A 95 -0.52 15.87 3.80
C LEU A 95 -1.08 16.30 2.45
N GLU A 96 -1.13 15.38 1.50
CA GLU A 96 -1.60 15.64 0.13
C GLU A 96 -2.69 14.64 -0.26
N ARG A 97 -3.72 15.14 -0.97
CA ARG A 97 -4.75 14.27 -1.53
C ARG A 97 -4.26 13.69 -2.86
N MET A 98 -3.91 12.41 -2.84
CA MET A 98 -3.31 11.74 -3.99
C MET A 98 -3.57 10.24 -3.93
N SER A 99 -3.77 9.58 -5.06
CA SER A 99 -3.82 8.12 -5.13
C SER A 99 -2.43 7.53 -5.38
N LEU A 100 -2.22 6.25 -5.05
CA LEU A 100 -0.94 5.57 -5.31
C LEU A 100 -0.55 5.56 -6.79
N ARG A 101 -1.53 5.51 -7.71
CA ARG A 101 -1.31 5.56 -9.15
C ARG A 101 -0.81 6.91 -9.65
N ASP A 102 -1.09 7.98 -8.92
CA ASP A 102 -0.78 9.35 -9.29
C ASP A 102 0.44 9.91 -8.54
N LEU A 103 1.11 9.09 -7.70
CA LEU A 103 2.33 9.50 -6.99
C LEU A 103 3.39 10.00 -7.98
N SER A 104 3.84 11.24 -7.76
CA SER A 104 4.80 11.90 -8.65
C SER A 104 6.13 12.26 -7.97
N TYR A 105 6.33 11.83 -6.74
CA TYR A 105 7.56 12.06 -5.99
C TYR A 105 8.76 11.36 -6.63
N GLN A 106 9.92 12.00 -6.54
CA GLN A 106 11.17 11.45 -7.08
C GLN A 106 12.27 11.57 -6.03
N HIS A 107 12.69 10.44 -5.48
CA HIS A 107 13.81 10.32 -4.54
C HIS A 107 13.75 11.30 -3.35
N GLN A 108 12.54 11.47 -2.79
CA GLN A 108 12.31 12.45 -1.73
C GLN A 108 12.32 11.85 -0.33
N PHE A 109 12.07 10.54 -0.22
CA PHE A 109 11.85 9.89 1.07
C PHE A 109 12.91 8.84 1.35
N ASP A 110 13.37 8.76 2.59
CA ASP A 110 14.31 7.74 3.05
C ASP A 110 13.62 6.38 3.19
N ALA A 111 12.31 6.41 3.44
CA ALA A 111 11.45 5.24 3.38
C ALA A 111 10.02 5.58 2.94
N VAL A 112 9.33 4.58 2.39
CA VAL A 112 7.90 4.61 2.05
C VAL A 112 7.20 3.46 2.76
N LEU A 113 6.02 3.74 3.33
CA LEU A 113 5.10 2.74 3.88
C LEU A 113 3.91 2.58 2.95
N THR A 114 3.45 1.34 2.77
CA THR A 114 2.18 1.02 2.07
C THR A 114 1.55 -0.17 2.80
N ILE A 115 0.64 0.10 3.72
CA ILE A 115 0.09 -0.90 4.62
C ILE A 115 -1.43 -0.96 4.44
N ASP A 116 -1.99 -2.18 4.29
CA ASP A 116 -3.41 -2.44 4.09
C ASP A 116 -4.00 -1.60 2.94
N ALA A 117 -3.41 -1.71 1.76
CA ALA A 117 -3.77 -0.84 0.63
C ALA A 117 -3.58 -1.47 -0.75
N MET A 118 -2.61 -2.38 -0.88
CA MET A 118 -2.26 -2.93 -2.20
C MET A 118 -3.34 -3.87 -2.74
N GLU A 119 -4.16 -4.45 -1.89
CA GLU A 119 -5.34 -5.23 -2.26
C GLU A 119 -6.41 -4.40 -2.99
N ASN A 120 -6.41 -3.08 -2.78
CA ASN A 120 -7.33 -2.16 -3.48
C ASN A 120 -6.81 -1.71 -4.86
N VAL A 121 -5.62 -2.17 -5.27
CA VAL A 121 -5.00 -1.83 -6.55
C VAL A 121 -5.35 -2.88 -7.59
N PRO A 122 -6.02 -2.52 -8.70
CA PRO A 122 -6.34 -3.49 -9.76
C PRO A 122 -5.08 -4.00 -10.45
N PRO A 123 -5.13 -5.23 -11.03
CA PRO A 123 -3.96 -5.89 -11.63
C PRO A 123 -3.24 -5.06 -12.68
N GLU A 124 -3.96 -4.27 -13.46
CA GLU A 124 -3.37 -3.42 -14.50
C GLU A 124 -2.53 -2.27 -13.95
N GLU A 125 -2.78 -1.87 -12.69
CA GLU A 125 -2.13 -0.73 -12.05
C GLU A 125 -0.98 -1.14 -11.12
N TRP A 126 -0.88 -2.42 -10.74
CA TRP A 126 0.16 -2.90 -9.85
C TRP A 126 1.57 -2.52 -10.28
N PRO A 127 2.01 -2.78 -11.54
CA PRO A 127 3.36 -2.39 -11.96
C PRO A 127 3.59 -0.88 -11.87
N LEU A 128 2.59 -0.08 -12.24
CA LEU A 128 2.66 1.38 -12.13
C LEU A 128 2.78 1.84 -10.68
N VAL A 129 1.98 1.27 -9.79
CA VAL A 129 1.99 1.64 -8.37
C VAL A 129 3.31 1.26 -7.72
N VAL A 130 3.84 0.05 -7.98
CA VAL A 130 5.15 -0.38 -7.50
C VAL A 130 6.25 0.58 -7.99
N SER A 131 6.24 0.93 -9.27
CA SER A 131 7.20 1.90 -9.85
C SER A 131 7.07 3.29 -9.22
N ASN A 132 5.85 3.76 -8.95
CA ASN A 132 5.62 5.05 -8.30
C ASN A 132 6.14 5.08 -6.86
N LEU A 133 5.87 4.02 -6.09
CA LEU A 133 6.36 3.87 -4.71
C LEU A 133 7.89 3.81 -4.68
N HIS A 134 8.50 3.00 -5.56
CA HIS A 134 9.95 2.91 -5.69
C HIS A 134 10.58 4.25 -6.06
N ARG A 135 10.02 4.95 -7.06
CA ARG A 135 10.52 6.27 -7.48
C ARG A 135 10.48 7.31 -6.38
N ALA A 136 9.54 7.21 -5.43
CA ALA A 136 9.47 8.10 -4.28
C ALA A 136 10.62 7.87 -3.29
N VAL A 137 11.17 6.66 -3.22
CA VAL A 137 12.27 6.27 -2.35
C VAL A 137 13.59 6.85 -2.87
N ARG A 138 14.45 7.32 -1.98
CA ARG A 138 15.84 7.71 -2.28
C ARG A 138 16.69 6.50 -2.61
N PRO A 139 17.75 6.67 -3.45
CA PRO A 139 18.70 5.58 -3.68
C PRO A 139 19.22 4.97 -2.37
N GLY A 140 19.09 3.65 -2.25
CA GLY A 140 19.45 2.89 -1.03
C GLY A 140 18.46 2.98 0.12
N GLY A 141 17.32 3.65 -0.07
CA GLY A 141 16.24 3.74 0.91
C GLY A 141 15.36 2.50 0.97
N PHE A 142 14.28 2.56 1.72
CA PHE A 142 13.45 1.40 2.03
C PHE A 142 12.00 1.59 1.57
N LEU A 143 11.37 0.47 1.21
CA LEU A 143 9.93 0.36 1.02
C LEU A 143 9.42 -0.76 1.92
N TYR A 144 8.46 -0.46 2.78
CA TYR A 144 7.72 -1.47 3.53
C TYR A 144 6.28 -1.53 3.03
N LEU A 145 5.82 -2.72 2.68
CA LEU A 145 4.44 -2.92 2.28
C LEU A 145 3.86 -4.24 2.81
N THR A 146 2.54 -4.28 2.89
CA THR A 146 1.79 -5.50 3.13
C THR A 146 1.12 -5.98 1.85
N VAL A 147 1.07 -7.29 1.68
CA VAL A 147 0.31 -7.96 0.62
C VAL A 147 -0.62 -8.96 1.26
N GLU A 148 -1.91 -8.76 1.06
CA GLU A 148 -2.92 -9.68 1.56
C GLU A 148 -2.96 -10.94 0.70
N GLU A 149 -3.17 -12.08 1.35
CA GLU A 149 -3.35 -13.38 0.73
C GLU A 149 -4.57 -14.07 1.32
N VAL A 150 -5.35 -14.71 0.44
CA VAL A 150 -6.51 -15.53 0.81
C VAL A 150 -6.39 -16.89 0.15
N ASP A 151 -7.19 -17.86 0.59
CA ASP A 151 -7.22 -19.18 0.00
C ASP A 151 -7.65 -19.13 -1.49
N ASP A 152 -7.02 -19.93 -2.34
CA ASP A 152 -7.34 -20.03 -3.77
C ASP A 152 -8.82 -20.33 -4.03
N SER A 153 -9.49 -21.07 -3.14
CA SER A 153 -10.92 -21.35 -3.23
C SER A 153 -11.78 -20.08 -3.16
N VAL A 154 -11.41 -19.11 -2.34
CA VAL A 154 -12.10 -17.80 -2.24
C VAL A 154 -11.98 -17.04 -3.55
N ILE A 155 -10.78 -17.05 -4.13
CA ILE A 155 -10.49 -16.41 -5.43
C ILE A 155 -11.31 -17.06 -6.55
N ASP A 156 -11.33 -18.39 -6.61
CA ASP A 156 -12.02 -19.14 -7.67
C ASP A 156 -13.53 -18.96 -7.58
N GLU A 157 -14.12 -19.07 -6.38
CA GLU A 157 -15.55 -18.84 -6.14
C GLU A 157 -15.96 -17.41 -6.52
N ALA A 158 -15.19 -16.40 -6.11
CA ALA A 158 -15.48 -15.00 -6.44
C ALA A 158 -15.38 -14.73 -7.94
N PHE A 159 -14.38 -15.29 -8.63
CA PHE A 159 -14.22 -15.14 -10.07
C PHE A 159 -15.38 -15.80 -10.84
N ASP A 160 -15.82 -16.98 -10.42
CA ASP A 160 -16.97 -17.68 -11.02
C ASP A 160 -18.26 -16.86 -10.82
N GLU A 161 -18.50 -16.32 -9.65
CA GLU A 161 -19.67 -15.48 -9.36
C GLU A 161 -19.68 -14.20 -10.21
N LEU A 162 -18.58 -13.44 -10.24
CA LEU A 162 -18.45 -12.23 -11.04
C LEU A 162 -18.62 -12.50 -12.53
N SER A 163 -18.10 -13.64 -13.01
CA SER A 163 -18.25 -14.08 -14.40
C SER A 163 -19.70 -14.41 -14.74
N HIS A 164 -20.41 -15.12 -13.87
CA HIS A 164 -21.85 -15.40 -14.03
C HIS A 164 -22.72 -14.15 -14.04
N GLN A 165 -22.30 -13.11 -13.30
CA GLN A 165 -22.96 -11.80 -13.30
C GLN A 165 -22.60 -10.95 -14.53
N GLY A 166 -21.71 -11.45 -15.43
CA GLY A 166 -21.24 -10.72 -16.61
C GLY A 166 -20.38 -9.50 -16.26
N GLN A 167 -19.73 -9.52 -15.09
CA GLN A 167 -18.78 -8.49 -14.72
C GLN A 167 -17.45 -8.68 -15.44
N PRO A 168 -16.75 -7.61 -15.83
CA PRO A 168 -15.47 -7.71 -16.55
C PRO A 168 -14.29 -7.97 -15.58
N ALA A 169 -14.47 -8.89 -14.64
CA ALA A 169 -13.46 -9.26 -13.65
C ALA A 169 -12.38 -10.18 -14.24
N VAL A 170 -11.21 -10.20 -13.63
CA VAL A 170 -10.15 -11.18 -13.88
C VAL A 170 -9.90 -12.02 -12.62
N ARG A 171 -9.33 -13.22 -12.78
CA ARG A 171 -9.02 -14.08 -11.63
C ARG A 171 -8.05 -13.37 -10.67
N GLY A 172 -8.33 -13.45 -9.41
CA GLY A 172 -7.64 -12.72 -8.33
C GLY A 172 -8.46 -11.56 -7.79
N GLU A 173 -9.48 -11.10 -8.52
CA GLU A 173 -10.38 -10.06 -8.04
C GLU A 173 -11.54 -10.67 -7.26
N VAL A 174 -11.77 -10.10 -6.09
CA VAL A 174 -12.86 -10.44 -5.18
C VAL A 174 -13.66 -9.17 -4.92
N VAL A 175 -14.98 -9.29 -4.89
CA VAL A 175 -15.86 -8.18 -4.51
C VAL A 175 -16.81 -8.67 -3.43
N GLU A 176 -16.62 -8.17 -2.23
CA GLU A 176 -17.47 -8.48 -1.09
C GLU A 176 -18.53 -7.42 -0.88
N GLY A 177 -19.76 -7.85 -0.62
CA GLY A 177 -20.87 -6.97 -0.36
C GLY A 177 -21.28 -6.10 -1.54
N ASP A 178 -21.31 -4.81 -1.34
CA ASP A 178 -21.63 -3.84 -2.39
C ASP A 178 -20.40 -3.39 -3.20
N VAL A 179 -20.52 -2.27 -3.89
CA VAL A 179 -19.50 -1.77 -4.82
C VAL A 179 -18.14 -1.46 -4.17
N ALA A 180 -18.08 -1.23 -2.86
CA ALA A 180 -16.87 -0.77 -2.17
C ALA A 180 -15.90 -1.90 -1.80
N GLY A 181 -16.38 -3.13 -1.65
CA GLY A 181 -15.57 -4.27 -1.20
C GLY A 181 -14.72 -4.90 -2.31
N TYR A 182 -13.98 -4.11 -3.09
CA TYR A 182 -13.10 -4.62 -4.16
C TYR A 182 -11.70 -4.91 -3.62
N HIS A 183 -11.23 -6.15 -3.82
CA HIS A 183 -9.86 -6.58 -3.55
C HIS A 183 -9.27 -7.29 -4.76
N TYR A 184 -7.94 -7.24 -4.89
CA TYR A 184 -7.19 -8.03 -5.84
C TYR A 184 -6.02 -8.74 -5.15
N TYR A 185 -5.97 -10.04 -5.30
CA TYR A 185 -4.95 -10.92 -4.73
C TYR A 185 -4.03 -11.45 -5.84
N PRO A 186 -2.86 -10.83 -6.04
CA PRO A 186 -1.94 -11.19 -7.12
C PRO A 186 -1.25 -12.54 -6.92
N GLY A 187 -1.19 -13.02 -5.68
CA GLY A 187 -0.33 -14.10 -5.24
C GLY A 187 1.13 -13.66 -5.03
N HIS A 188 1.76 -14.21 -4.01
CA HIS A 188 3.09 -13.81 -3.54
C HIS A 188 4.17 -13.82 -4.63
N HIS A 189 4.26 -14.86 -5.46
CA HIS A 189 5.25 -14.98 -6.53
C HIS A 189 5.22 -13.81 -7.50
N ARG A 190 4.04 -13.40 -7.96
CA ARG A 190 3.89 -12.29 -8.91
C ARG A 190 4.33 -10.97 -8.31
N VAL A 191 4.09 -10.77 -7.02
CA VAL A 191 4.52 -9.58 -6.29
C VAL A 191 6.05 -9.49 -6.27
N LEU A 192 6.74 -10.60 -5.97
CA LEU A 192 8.20 -10.66 -6.00
C LEU A 192 8.77 -10.37 -7.40
N ASP A 193 8.13 -10.87 -8.46
CA ASP A 193 8.55 -10.58 -9.84
C ASP A 193 8.46 -9.08 -10.16
N TRP A 194 7.42 -8.39 -9.72
CA TRP A 194 7.29 -6.94 -9.91
C TRP A 194 8.36 -6.16 -9.15
N PHE A 195 8.69 -6.56 -7.92
CA PHE A 195 9.75 -5.91 -7.15
C PHE A 195 11.12 -6.12 -7.80
N ALA A 196 11.41 -7.33 -8.23
CA ALA A 196 12.67 -7.63 -8.92
C ALA A 196 12.81 -6.85 -10.23
N ALA A 197 11.71 -6.69 -10.99
CA ALA A 197 11.70 -5.90 -12.22
C ALA A 197 11.99 -4.41 -11.97
N GLU A 198 11.62 -3.87 -10.81
CA GLU A 198 11.93 -2.50 -10.40
C GLU A 198 13.29 -2.35 -9.70
N GLY A 199 14.06 -3.41 -9.50
CA GLY A 199 15.35 -3.36 -8.80
C GLY A 199 15.24 -3.22 -7.28
N LEU A 200 14.11 -3.65 -6.72
CA LEU A 200 13.88 -3.74 -5.28
C LEU A 200 14.28 -5.12 -4.77
N GLU A 201 15.09 -5.16 -3.72
CA GLU A 201 15.47 -6.40 -3.03
C GLU A 201 14.64 -6.57 -1.75
N VAL A 202 14.07 -7.75 -1.57
CA VAL A 202 13.44 -8.13 -0.29
C VAL A 202 14.56 -8.39 0.72
N VAL A 203 14.68 -7.54 1.73
CA VAL A 203 15.70 -7.68 2.79
C VAL A 203 15.17 -8.37 4.04
N GLU A 204 13.87 -8.29 4.26
CA GLU A 204 13.18 -9.03 5.32
C GLU A 204 11.75 -9.32 4.89
N GLU A 205 11.27 -10.53 5.21
CA GLU A 205 9.92 -10.97 4.92
C GLU A 205 9.35 -11.74 6.11
N GLY A 206 8.04 -11.62 6.32
CA GLY A 206 7.29 -12.41 7.26
C GLY A 206 5.84 -12.58 6.81
N PHE A 207 5.24 -13.71 7.19
CA PHE A 207 3.84 -13.99 6.93
C PHE A 207 3.09 -14.14 8.24
N LYS A 208 1.95 -13.47 8.36
CA LYS A 208 1.06 -13.59 9.50
C LYS A 208 -0.30 -14.10 9.03
N GLN A 209 -0.58 -15.36 9.38
CA GLN A 209 -1.87 -16.00 9.12
C GLN A 209 -2.92 -15.52 10.13
N GLU A 210 -4.08 -15.23 9.63
CA GLU A 210 -5.33 -15.02 10.36
C GLU A 210 -6.37 -16.09 9.91
N ASP A 211 -7.60 -16.05 10.39
CA ASP A 211 -8.63 -17.01 9.99
C ASP A 211 -9.11 -16.73 8.55
N GLY A 212 -8.67 -17.57 7.59
CA GLY A 212 -9.07 -17.51 6.18
C GLY A 212 -8.31 -16.50 5.31
N TRP A 213 -7.42 -15.68 5.89
CA TRP A 213 -6.58 -14.71 5.19
C TRP A 213 -5.26 -14.49 5.93
N GLY A 214 -4.36 -13.75 5.34
CA GLY A 214 -3.10 -13.40 5.97
C GLY A 214 -2.39 -12.27 5.26
N TYR A 215 -1.37 -11.71 5.91
CA TYR A 215 -0.52 -10.68 5.31
C TYR A 215 0.93 -11.15 5.19
N HIS A 216 1.48 -11.00 3.99
CA HIS A 216 2.93 -10.89 3.82
C HIS A 216 3.37 -9.47 4.19
N HIS A 217 4.35 -9.39 5.08
CA HIS A 217 5.05 -8.18 5.44
C HIS A 217 6.39 -8.18 4.70
N LEU A 218 6.62 -7.21 3.84
CA LEU A 218 7.78 -7.17 2.96
C LEU A 218 8.55 -5.88 3.20
N LEU A 219 9.77 -6.00 3.73
CA LEU A 219 10.71 -4.90 3.80
C LEU A 219 11.67 -5.00 2.61
N LEU A 220 11.65 -3.98 1.78
CA LEU A 220 12.41 -3.92 0.54
C LEU A 220 13.44 -2.80 0.63
N ARG A 221 14.54 -2.97 -0.11
CA ARG A 221 15.57 -1.95 -0.26
C ARG A 221 15.82 -1.67 -1.73
N ASP A 222 15.90 -0.39 -2.08
CA ASP A 222 16.40 0.02 -3.39
C ASP A 222 17.88 -0.33 -3.52
N GLN A 223 18.24 -1.07 -4.57
CA GLN A 223 19.63 -1.50 -4.85
C GLN A 223 20.52 -0.34 -5.32
N GLY A 224 19.95 0.83 -5.61
CA GLY A 224 20.63 1.89 -6.33
C GLY A 224 20.98 1.43 -7.75
N THR A 225 20.87 2.27 -8.73
CA THR A 225 21.51 1.99 -10.03
C THR A 225 23.00 1.97 -9.81
N THR A 226 23.59 0.76 -9.79
CA THR A 226 25.04 0.62 -9.98
C THR A 226 25.34 1.24 -11.34
N ASP A 227 25.92 2.44 -11.32
CA ASP A 227 26.40 3.15 -12.52
C ASP A 227 27.51 2.30 -13.16
N GLN A 228 27.11 1.34 -14.02
CA GLN A 228 28.05 0.50 -14.80
C GLN A 228 28.65 1.27 -15.97
N THR A 229 28.61 2.62 -15.96
CA THR A 229 29.23 3.46 -16.98
C THR A 229 30.43 4.25 -16.43
N ARG A 230 31.38 3.55 -15.77
CA ARG A 230 32.75 4.08 -15.57
C ARG A 230 33.76 2.99 -15.75
N SER A 231 33.95 2.52 -16.97
CA SER A 231 35.21 1.93 -17.47
C SER A 231 35.11 1.73 -18.97
N ALA A 232 35.45 2.72 -19.74
CA ALA A 232 35.95 2.61 -21.10
C ALA A 232 36.90 3.78 -21.35
#